data_4ec60918d7e5a99e6e2bb209ab6f4dd1
#
_entry.id   4ec60918d7e5a99e6e2bb209ab6f4dd1
#
_cell.length_a   1.000
_cell.length_b   1.000
_cell.length_c   1.000
_cell.angle_alpha   90.00
_cell.angle_beta   90.00
_cell.angle_gamma   90.00
#
_symmetry.space_group_name_H-M   'P 1'
#
loop_
_entity.id
_entity.type
_entity.pdbx_description
1 polymer ?
#
loop_
_entity_poly.entity_id
_entity_poly.type
_entity_poly.pdbx_seq_one_letter_code
_entity_poly.pdbx_strand_id
1 'polypeptide(L)'
;MTKISPKIVFFGTENYSLITLKVLVDNGFNVVCVVTKPDTRRGRGHKLAEPPVKVFAKSHNIPVLQPNKVGEITEHIKRLQPVAGILVAYGKIIPQSIIDLFTPGIINVHPSLLPKYRGPSPIESAIANRDHETGVSIMQLDKKMDAGPVYSQITQPLNEKETKPELYDKLFHDGTALLIKNLPDIINNTIIPTPQNDNNATYCQLLTKENSWIDPERMTAAEADAHVRAHLGFPRSRINIGGRDIIITKSHCDDIPKSPLDQKFSDGNYLIIDELIAPSGKTMNAEDYLRGYK
;
A
#
# COMPACT_ATOMS: atom_id res chain seq x y z
N MET A 1 -9.73 -22.48 33.49
CA MET A 1 -10.31 -22.58 32.14
C MET A 1 -9.44 -21.77 31.22
N THR A 2 -8.66 -22.39 30.33
CA THR A 2 -7.92 -21.71 29.29
C THR A 2 -8.93 -20.99 28.39
N LYS A 3 -8.94 -19.65 28.42
CA LYS A 3 -9.71 -18.83 27.47
C LYS A 3 -9.28 -19.24 26.07
N ILE A 4 -10.13 -19.91 25.30
CA ILE A 4 -9.86 -20.22 23.90
C ILE A 4 -9.70 -18.86 23.19
N SER A 5 -8.50 -18.56 22.71
CA SER A 5 -8.23 -17.33 21.97
C SER A 5 -9.12 -17.27 20.71
N PRO A 6 -9.79 -16.13 20.43
CA PRO A 6 -10.67 -15.99 19.27
C PRO A 6 -9.95 -16.35 17.98
N LYS A 7 -10.58 -17.17 17.14
CA LYS A 7 -10.03 -17.59 15.86
C LYS A 7 -10.08 -16.44 14.84
N ILE A 8 -8.95 -16.14 14.20
CA ILE A 8 -8.80 -15.09 13.20
C ILE A 8 -8.42 -15.71 11.86
N VAL A 9 -9.02 -15.24 10.78
CA VAL A 9 -8.56 -15.49 9.41
C VAL A 9 -7.87 -14.24 8.90
N PHE A 10 -6.64 -14.40 8.39
CA PHE A 10 -5.86 -13.30 7.85
C PHE A 10 -5.90 -13.28 6.32
N PHE A 11 -6.21 -12.15 5.72
CA PHE A 11 -6.22 -11.89 4.28
C PHE A 11 -5.09 -10.92 3.93
N GLY A 12 -4.09 -11.36 3.18
CA GLY A 12 -2.97 -10.51 2.81
C GLY A 12 -2.09 -11.12 1.73
N THR A 13 -1.27 -10.31 1.05
CA THR A 13 -0.42 -10.81 -0.03
C THR A 13 0.96 -10.18 -0.05
N GLU A 14 1.04 -8.86 0.06
CA GLU A 14 2.26 -8.10 -0.15
C GLU A 14 3.18 -8.09 1.09
N ASN A 15 4.42 -7.60 0.94
CA ASN A 15 5.37 -7.51 2.06
C ASN A 15 4.80 -6.76 3.27
N TYR A 16 4.02 -5.71 3.04
CA TYR A 16 3.40 -4.91 4.09
C TYR A 16 2.35 -5.70 4.90
N SER A 17 1.64 -6.64 4.26
CA SER A 17 0.75 -7.56 4.95
C SER A 17 1.49 -8.45 5.97
N LEU A 18 2.76 -8.78 5.68
CA LEU A 18 3.59 -9.60 6.55
C LEU A 18 3.90 -8.90 7.89
N ILE A 19 4.01 -7.56 7.90
CA ILE A 19 4.22 -6.78 9.14
C ILE A 19 3.10 -7.11 10.12
N THR A 20 1.85 -6.96 9.69
CA THR A 20 0.68 -7.20 10.55
C THR A 20 0.54 -8.68 10.93
N LEU A 21 0.75 -9.61 9.98
CA LEU A 21 0.64 -11.04 10.26
C LEU A 21 1.64 -11.48 11.34
N LYS A 22 2.89 -11.04 11.26
CA LYS A 22 3.92 -11.32 12.27
C LYS A 22 3.49 -10.81 13.64
N VAL A 23 3.11 -9.55 13.73
CA VAL A 23 2.73 -8.93 15.01
C VAL A 23 1.50 -9.60 15.62
N LEU A 24 0.52 -10.03 14.81
CA LEU A 24 -0.62 -10.82 15.30
C LEU A 24 -0.16 -12.14 15.95
N VAL A 25 0.69 -12.89 15.26
CA VAL A 25 1.21 -14.18 15.77
C VAL A 25 2.09 -13.98 17.01
N ASP A 26 2.99 -13.01 16.99
CA ASP A 26 3.89 -12.70 18.11
C ASP A 26 3.15 -12.24 19.37
N ASN A 27 1.99 -11.58 19.21
CA ASN A 27 1.12 -11.20 20.33
C ASN A 27 0.12 -12.31 20.74
N GLY A 28 0.28 -13.52 20.21
CA GLY A 28 -0.50 -14.70 20.64
C GLY A 28 -1.95 -14.72 20.13
N PHE A 29 -2.28 -13.94 19.09
CA PHE A 29 -3.58 -14.06 18.43
C PHE A 29 -3.68 -15.39 17.66
N ASN A 30 -4.82 -16.05 17.76
CA ASN A 30 -5.05 -17.34 17.14
C ASN A 30 -5.37 -17.20 15.63
N VAL A 31 -4.34 -17.03 14.82
CA VAL A 31 -4.48 -17.01 13.35
C VAL A 31 -4.62 -18.45 12.85
N VAL A 32 -5.86 -18.86 12.55
CA VAL A 32 -6.19 -20.24 12.16
C VAL A 32 -6.05 -20.50 10.67
N CYS A 33 -5.95 -19.45 9.84
CA CYS A 33 -5.79 -19.55 8.39
C CYS A 33 -5.27 -18.24 7.80
N VAL A 34 -4.39 -18.34 6.81
CA VAL A 34 -3.94 -17.23 5.96
C VAL A 34 -4.49 -17.41 4.55
N VAL A 35 -5.19 -16.40 4.04
CA VAL A 35 -5.70 -16.35 2.67
C VAL A 35 -4.84 -15.37 1.87
N THR A 36 -4.25 -15.84 0.78
CA THR A 36 -3.36 -15.02 -0.05
C THR A 36 -3.57 -15.29 -1.54
N LYS A 37 -3.01 -14.43 -2.40
CA LYS A 37 -3.03 -14.66 -3.85
C LYS A 37 -2.23 -15.92 -4.21
N PRO A 38 -2.54 -16.57 -5.35
CA PRO A 38 -1.70 -17.64 -5.90
C PRO A 38 -0.26 -17.19 -6.12
N ASP A 39 0.66 -18.16 -6.12
CA ASP A 39 2.06 -17.93 -6.45
C ASP A 39 2.18 -17.32 -7.85
N THR A 40 3.07 -16.36 -8.01
CA THR A 40 3.24 -15.63 -9.28
C THR A 40 4.68 -15.70 -9.76
N ARG A 41 4.88 -15.67 -11.07
CA ARG A 41 6.21 -15.58 -11.63
C ARG A 41 6.75 -14.15 -11.46
N ARG A 42 7.92 -14.01 -10.81
CA ARG A 42 8.55 -12.71 -10.52
C ARG A 42 10.01 -12.67 -10.95
N GLY A 43 10.50 -11.45 -11.20
CA GLY A 43 11.90 -11.15 -11.48
C GLY A 43 12.42 -11.60 -12.86
N ARG A 44 13.70 -11.29 -13.10
CA ARG A 44 14.42 -11.76 -14.30
C ARG A 44 14.55 -13.28 -14.21
N GLY A 45 13.96 -14.01 -15.16
CA GLY A 45 13.96 -15.49 -15.18
C GLY A 45 12.62 -16.12 -14.79
N HIS A 46 11.57 -15.34 -14.54
CA HIS A 46 10.19 -15.83 -14.34
C HIS A 46 10.07 -16.97 -13.32
N LYS A 47 10.87 -16.96 -12.25
CA LYS A 47 10.77 -17.95 -11.18
C LYS A 47 9.47 -17.80 -10.43
N LEU A 48 8.82 -18.92 -10.12
CA LEU A 48 7.63 -18.93 -9.27
C LEU A 48 8.01 -18.44 -7.86
N ALA A 49 7.35 -17.40 -7.39
CA ALA A 49 7.57 -16.80 -6.07
C ALA A 49 6.31 -16.94 -5.22
N GLU A 50 6.47 -17.47 -4.02
CA GLU A 50 5.41 -17.53 -3.03
C GLU A 50 5.19 -16.13 -2.41
N PRO A 51 3.94 -15.74 -2.09
CA PRO A 51 3.68 -14.55 -1.28
C PRO A 51 4.41 -14.61 0.07
N PRO A 52 4.97 -13.51 0.57
CA PRO A 52 5.71 -13.47 1.84
C PRO A 52 4.88 -14.00 3.03
N VAL A 53 3.59 -13.69 3.06
CA VAL A 53 2.66 -14.19 4.09
C VAL A 53 2.50 -15.71 4.05
N LYS A 54 2.57 -16.34 2.85
CA LYS A 54 2.52 -17.80 2.70
C LYS A 54 3.78 -18.46 3.27
N VAL A 55 4.96 -17.89 2.96
CA VAL A 55 6.23 -18.39 3.49
C VAL A 55 6.24 -18.36 5.02
N PHE A 56 5.82 -17.24 5.59
CA PHE A 56 5.71 -17.07 7.04
C PHE A 56 4.66 -18.02 7.67
N ALA A 57 3.47 -18.13 7.08
CA ALA A 57 2.42 -19.00 7.59
C ALA A 57 2.87 -20.48 7.63
N LYS A 58 3.54 -20.96 6.57
CA LYS A 58 4.11 -22.32 6.51
C LYS A 58 5.11 -22.57 7.62
N SER A 59 6.02 -21.61 7.92
CA SER A 59 7.02 -21.77 8.98
C SER A 59 6.42 -21.79 10.40
N HIS A 60 5.17 -21.32 10.54
CA HIS A 60 4.42 -21.34 11.81
C HIS A 60 3.30 -22.37 11.83
N ASN A 61 3.27 -23.31 10.88
CA ASN A 61 2.23 -24.35 10.74
C ASN A 61 0.80 -23.76 10.63
N ILE A 62 0.65 -22.56 10.10
CA ILE A 62 -0.64 -21.94 9.83
C ILE A 62 -1.13 -22.36 8.44
N PRO A 63 -2.34 -22.96 8.30
CA PRO A 63 -2.94 -23.32 7.02
C PRO A 63 -3.03 -22.13 6.06
N VAL A 64 -2.73 -22.37 4.77
CA VAL A 64 -2.76 -21.32 3.72
C VAL A 64 -3.75 -21.70 2.64
N LEU A 65 -4.59 -20.74 2.26
CA LEU A 65 -5.52 -20.86 1.14
C LEU A 65 -5.15 -19.85 0.05
N GLN A 66 -5.11 -20.33 -1.18
CA GLN A 66 -4.77 -19.53 -2.36
C GLN A 66 -5.87 -19.65 -3.44
N PRO A 67 -7.10 -19.15 -3.17
CA PRO A 67 -8.21 -19.33 -4.10
C PRO A 67 -7.99 -18.51 -5.37
N ASN A 68 -8.42 -19.04 -6.53
CA ASN A 68 -8.53 -18.25 -7.74
C ASN A 68 -9.67 -17.22 -7.61
N LYS A 69 -10.83 -17.67 -7.16
CA LYS A 69 -11.99 -16.83 -6.79
C LYS A 69 -12.23 -16.96 -5.29
N VAL A 70 -12.31 -15.84 -4.56
CA VAL A 70 -12.39 -15.83 -3.09
C VAL A 70 -13.61 -16.60 -2.57
N GLY A 71 -14.72 -16.62 -3.30
CA GLY A 71 -15.92 -17.38 -2.94
C GLY A 71 -15.72 -18.91 -2.85
N GLU A 72 -14.70 -19.48 -3.48
CA GLU A 72 -14.41 -20.92 -3.46
C GLU A 72 -14.08 -21.45 -2.06
N ILE A 73 -13.63 -20.57 -1.15
CA ILE A 73 -13.23 -20.94 0.20
C ILE A 73 -14.33 -20.73 1.26
N THR A 74 -15.55 -20.32 0.87
CA THR A 74 -16.64 -20.02 1.78
C THR A 74 -16.90 -21.16 2.80
N GLU A 75 -17.09 -22.39 2.31
CA GLU A 75 -17.35 -23.56 3.17
C GLU A 75 -16.15 -23.93 4.05
N HIS A 76 -14.93 -23.65 3.57
CA HIS A 76 -13.75 -23.88 4.38
C HIS A 76 -13.68 -22.89 5.55
N ILE A 77 -13.86 -21.59 5.28
CA ILE A 77 -13.87 -20.55 6.34
C ILE A 77 -15.02 -20.80 7.32
N LYS A 78 -16.22 -21.14 6.83
CA LYS A 78 -17.38 -21.44 7.69
C LYS A 78 -17.09 -22.57 8.70
N ARG A 79 -16.39 -23.63 8.27
CA ARG A 79 -15.98 -24.74 9.15
C ARG A 79 -14.96 -24.33 10.22
N LEU A 80 -14.13 -23.33 9.97
CA LEU A 80 -13.19 -22.81 10.95
C LEU A 80 -13.90 -22.07 12.10
N GLN A 81 -15.10 -21.57 11.87
CA GLN A 81 -15.86 -20.73 12.81
C GLN A 81 -15.02 -19.56 13.35
N PRO A 82 -14.46 -18.70 12.47
CA PRO A 82 -13.66 -17.58 12.91
C PRO A 82 -14.54 -16.49 13.52
N VAL A 83 -13.98 -15.74 14.49
CA VAL A 83 -14.64 -14.57 15.06
C VAL A 83 -14.43 -13.36 14.16
N ALA A 84 -13.20 -13.11 13.72
CA ALA A 84 -12.87 -11.94 12.92
C ALA A 84 -11.99 -12.31 11.71
N GLY A 85 -12.13 -11.54 10.62
CA GLY A 85 -11.17 -11.47 9.53
C GLY A 85 -10.28 -10.25 9.69
N ILE A 86 -9.00 -10.38 9.39
CA ILE A 86 -8.07 -9.24 9.29
C ILE A 86 -7.58 -9.14 7.85
N LEU A 87 -7.80 -8.00 7.21
CA LEU A 87 -7.41 -7.74 5.83
C LEU A 87 -6.33 -6.67 5.76
N VAL A 88 -5.21 -6.99 5.09
CA VAL A 88 -4.13 -6.03 4.84
C VAL A 88 -3.56 -6.27 3.46
N ALA A 89 -3.71 -5.33 2.55
CA ALA A 89 -3.15 -5.37 1.20
C ALA A 89 -3.32 -6.74 0.50
N TYR A 90 -4.54 -7.28 0.51
CA TYR A 90 -4.87 -8.57 -0.10
C TYR A 90 -4.98 -8.48 -1.63
N GLY A 91 -5.57 -7.38 -2.12
CA GLY A 91 -5.68 -7.05 -3.55
C GLY A 91 -6.62 -7.96 -4.35
N LYS A 92 -7.65 -8.53 -3.70
CA LYS A 92 -8.81 -9.15 -4.33
C LYS A 92 -10.08 -8.69 -3.62
N ILE A 93 -11.17 -8.61 -4.37
CA ILE A 93 -12.49 -8.31 -3.81
C ILE A 93 -12.96 -9.50 -2.97
N ILE A 94 -13.44 -9.23 -1.76
CA ILE A 94 -14.03 -10.22 -0.87
C ILE A 94 -15.56 -10.18 -1.08
N PRO A 95 -16.19 -11.29 -1.50
CA PRO A 95 -17.62 -11.33 -1.72
C PRO A 95 -18.38 -11.29 -0.39
N GLN A 96 -19.63 -10.79 -0.42
CA GLN A 96 -20.48 -10.65 0.75
C GLN A 96 -20.66 -11.99 1.51
N SER A 97 -20.76 -13.10 0.79
CA SER A 97 -20.86 -14.44 1.38
C SER A 97 -19.68 -14.84 2.27
N ILE A 98 -18.52 -14.21 2.09
CA ILE A 98 -17.36 -14.37 2.97
C ILE A 98 -17.42 -13.35 4.12
N ILE A 99 -17.77 -12.09 3.85
CA ILE A 99 -17.85 -11.03 4.87
C ILE A 99 -18.84 -11.43 5.97
N ASP A 100 -19.99 -11.99 5.61
CA ASP A 100 -21.05 -12.40 6.52
C ASP A 100 -20.68 -13.58 7.47
N LEU A 101 -19.54 -14.23 7.23
CA LEU A 101 -19.05 -15.31 8.10
C LEU A 101 -18.36 -14.80 9.38
N PHE A 102 -18.13 -13.50 9.48
CA PHE A 102 -17.39 -12.89 10.58
C PHE A 102 -18.29 -11.96 11.40
N THR A 103 -18.16 -12.03 12.72
CA THR A 103 -18.81 -11.10 13.65
C THR A 103 -17.75 -10.61 14.65
N PRO A 104 -17.26 -9.39 14.52
CA PRO A 104 -17.84 -8.14 14.00
C PRO A 104 -17.57 -7.85 12.50
N GLY A 105 -17.12 -8.79 11.71
CA GLY A 105 -16.81 -8.59 10.29
C GLY A 105 -15.33 -8.77 9.98
N ILE A 106 -14.92 -8.33 8.78
CA ILE A 106 -13.52 -8.26 8.36
C ILE A 106 -13.00 -6.86 8.65
N ILE A 107 -11.91 -6.77 9.38
CA ILE A 107 -11.26 -5.54 9.79
C ILE A 107 -10.12 -5.25 8.81
N ASN A 108 -10.14 -4.10 8.15
CA ASN A 108 -9.13 -3.67 7.19
C ASN A 108 -8.23 -2.59 7.79
N VAL A 109 -6.93 -2.71 7.53
CA VAL A 109 -5.94 -1.67 7.79
C VAL A 109 -5.76 -0.87 6.49
N HIS A 110 -6.36 0.31 6.43
CA HIS A 110 -6.34 1.17 5.25
C HIS A 110 -5.42 2.37 5.46
N PRO A 111 -4.36 2.56 4.63
CA PRO A 111 -3.36 3.58 4.87
C PRO A 111 -3.77 4.96 4.34
N SER A 112 -4.89 5.47 4.82
CA SER A 112 -5.35 6.86 4.68
C SER A 112 -6.25 7.27 5.85
N LEU A 113 -6.49 8.57 5.98
CA LEU A 113 -7.52 9.12 6.87
C LEU A 113 -8.88 9.09 6.15
N LEU A 114 -9.57 7.93 6.19
CA LEU A 114 -10.89 7.79 5.59
C LEU A 114 -11.87 8.86 6.12
N PRO A 115 -12.71 9.43 5.25
CA PRO A 115 -13.09 8.99 3.90
C PRO A 115 -12.15 9.47 2.77
N LYS A 116 -11.00 10.08 3.07
CA LYS A 116 -10.02 10.47 2.05
C LYS A 116 -9.34 9.24 1.44
N TYR A 117 -9.16 9.24 0.12
CA TYR A 117 -8.43 8.21 -0.63
C TYR A 117 -8.95 6.79 -0.42
N ARG A 118 -10.26 6.57 -0.56
CA ARG A 118 -10.80 5.23 -0.76
C ARG A 118 -10.19 4.64 -2.03
N GLY A 119 -9.73 3.37 -2.00
CA GLY A 119 -9.16 2.72 -3.17
C GLY A 119 -7.74 2.19 -2.98
N PRO A 120 -7.08 1.79 -4.10
CA PRO A 120 -5.89 0.94 -4.06
C PRO A 120 -4.54 1.65 -3.89
N SER A 121 -4.46 2.98 -3.97
CA SER A 121 -3.19 3.73 -3.94
C SER A 121 -3.23 5.00 -3.07
N PRO A 122 -3.71 4.90 -1.81
CA PRO A 122 -3.86 6.07 -0.94
C PRO A 122 -2.52 6.75 -0.58
N ILE A 123 -1.47 5.97 -0.38
CA ILE A 123 -0.14 6.48 0.00
C ILE A 123 0.48 7.27 -1.14
N GLU A 124 0.45 6.69 -2.34
CA GLU A 124 0.94 7.36 -3.55
C GLU A 124 0.17 8.64 -3.83
N SER A 125 -1.15 8.62 -3.61
CA SER A 125 -1.99 9.80 -3.80
C SER A 125 -1.67 10.91 -2.81
N ALA A 126 -1.45 10.60 -1.54
CA ALA A 126 -1.09 11.58 -0.52
C ALA A 126 0.26 12.27 -0.83
N ILE A 127 1.26 11.50 -1.28
CA ILE A 127 2.56 12.04 -1.69
C ILE A 127 2.42 12.89 -2.96
N ALA A 128 1.78 12.36 -4.00
CA ALA A 128 1.65 13.04 -5.30
C ALA A 128 0.85 14.35 -5.20
N ASN A 129 -0.17 14.38 -4.33
CA ASN A 129 -0.97 15.58 -4.07
C ASN A 129 -0.30 16.54 -3.07
N ARG A 130 0.88 16.18 -2.53
CA ARG A 130 1.63 17.00 -1.58
C ARG A 130 0.78 17.36 -0.35
N ASP A 131 0.02 16.38 0.14
CA ASP A 131 -0.78 16.55 1.35
C ASP A 131 0.13 16.87 2.55
N HIS A 132 -0.36 17.71 3.48
CA HIS A 132 0.38 18.03 4.72
C HIS A 132 0.23 16.94 5.79
N GLU A 133 -0.72 16.02 5.62
CA GLU A 133 -0.94 14.89 6.51
C GLU A 133 -1.58 13.73 5.76
N THR A 134 -1.34 12.55 6.28
CA THR A 134 -2.04 11.31 5.93
C THR A 134 -2.27 10.50 7.19
N GLY A 135 -2.50 9.20 7.10
CA GLY A 135 -2.64 8.36 8.28
C GLY A 135 -3.10 6.96 7.96
N VAL A 136 -3.62 6.28 9.00
CA VAL A 136 -4.17 4.94 8.85
C VAL A 136 -5.54 4.89 9.53
N SER A 137 -6.48 4.20 8.88
CA SER A 137 -7.80 3.89 9.40
C SER A 137 -7.93 2.39 9.65
N ILE A 138 -8.38 2.02 10.84
CA ILE A 138 -8.88 0.68 11.14
C ILE A 138 -10.37 0.70 10.88
N MET A 139 -10.82 -0.02 9.86
CA MET A 139 -12.21 0.01 9.40
C MET A 139 -12.81 -1.38 9.26
N GLN A 140 -14.12 -1.48 9.32
CA GLN A 140 -14.86 -2.68 8.96
C GLN A 140 -15.03 -2.74 7.44
N LEU A 141 -14.77 -3.88 6.83
CA LEU A 141 -14.97 -4.07 5.39
C LEU A 141 -16.47 -4.01 5.06
N ASP A 142 -16.77 -3.33 3.96
CA ASP A 142 -18.12 -3.19 3.39
C ASP A 142 -18.12 -3.63 1.92
N LYS A 143 -19.31 -3.82 1.35
CA LYS A 143 -19.50 -4.13 -0.07
C LYS A 143 -18.98 -3.02 -0.99
N LYS A 144 -19.10 -1.75 -0.56
CA LYS A 144 -18.55 -0.59 -1.28
C LYS A 144 -17.09 -0.43 -0.92
N MET A 145 -16.26 -0.13 -1.91
CA MET A 145 -14.80 0.02 -1.75
C MET A 145 -14.47 1.02 -0.65
N ASP A 146 -13.82 0.54 0.41
CA ASP A 146 -13.30 1.27 1.56
C ASP A 146 -14.31 2.27 2.20
N ALA A 147 -15.62 2.00 2.06
CA ALA A 147 -16.70 2.85 2.55
C ALA A 147 -17.30 2.38 3.89
N GLY A 148 -16.83 1.28 4.44
CA GLY A 148 -17.32 0.74 5.71
C GLY A 148 -16.97 1.64 6.91
N PRO A 149 -17.61 1.44 8.06
CA PRO A 149 -17.42 2.29 9.22
C PRO A 149 -16.03 2.14 9.84
N VAL A 150 -15.53 3.21 10.46
CA VAL A 150 -14.18 3.33 10.99
C VAL A 150 -14.16 3.15 12.50
N TYR A 151 -13.32 2.24 13.00
CA TYR A 151 -13.11 2.02 14.43
C TYR A 151 -12.16 3.05 15.05
N SER A 152 -11.07 3.35 14.37
CA SER A 152 -10.05 4.28 14.85
C SER A 152 -9.14 4.74 13.73
N GLN A 153 -8.49 5.88 13.95
CA GLN A 153 -7.52 6.46 13.02
C GLN A 153 -6.30 6.97 13.76
N ILE A 154 -5.17 6.99 13.06
CA ILE A 154 -3.96 7.68 13.49
C ILE A 154 -3.47 8.60 12.39
N THR A 155 -3.20 9.86 12.71
CA THR A 155 -2.69 10.87 11.78
C THR A 155 -1.17 10.85 11.74
N GLN A 156 -0.61 10.96 10.54
CA GLN A 156 0.80 11.13 10.25
C GLN A 156 1.03 12.44 9.51
N PRO A 157 1.68 13.45 10.13
CA PRO A 157 2.11 14.64 9.42
C PRO A 157 3.13 14.32 8.32
N LEU A 158 3.07 15.05 7.22
CA LEU A 158 3.97 14.96 6.08
C LEU A 158 4.76 16.26 5.93
N ASN A 159 6.03 16.15 5.50
CA ASN A 159 6.96 17.27 5.34
C ASN A 159 7.41 17.47 3.88
N GLU A 160 6.70 16.86 2.93
CA GLU A 160 6.97 16.89 1.49
C GLU A 160 8.30 16.22 1.08
N LYS A 161 8.89 15.40 1.93
CA LYS A 161 10.15 14.68 1.62
C LYS A 161 9.98 13.16 1.64
N GLU A 162 8.85 12.69 2.16
CA GLU A 162 8.57 11.27 2.26
C GLU A 162 8.59 10.61 0.90
N THR A 163 9.24 9.47 0.82
CA THR A 163 9.17 8.58 -0.31
C THR A 163 8.12 7.50 -0.09
N LYS A 164 7.60 6.94 -1.17
CA LYS A 164 6.64 5.83 -1.10
C LYS A 164 7.12 4.69 -0.19
N PRO A 165 8.34 4.11 -0.32
CA PRO A 165 8.77 3.02 0.55
C PRO A 165 8.80 3.38 2.03
N GLU A 166 9.29 4.58 2.37
CA GLU A 166 9.37 5.07 3.76
C GLU A 166 7.98 5.23 4.37
N LEU A 167 7.06 5.85 3.62
CA LEU A 167 5.71 6.09 4.11
C LEU A 167 4.90 4.80 4.22
N TYR A 168 5.08 3.84 3.29
CA TYR A 168 4.51 2.50 3.41
C TYR A 168 4.96 1.81 4.69
N ASP A 169 6.28 1.75 4.92
CA ASP A 169 6.84 1.11 6.11
C ASP A 169 6.25 1.72 7.39
N LYS A 170 6.29 3.06 7.50
CA LYS A 170 5.76 3.78 8.65
C LYS A 170 4.28 3.52 8.88
N LEU A 171 3.43 3.72 7.87
CA LEU A 171 1.99 3.62 8.03
C LEU A 171 1.53 2.18 8.33
N PHE A 172 2.18 1.15 7.77
CA PHE A 172 1.83 -0.22 8.10
C PHE A 172 2.31 -0.64 9.49
N HIS A 173 3.43 -0.11 10.00
CA HIS A 173 3.82 -0.30 11.40
C HIS A 173 2.86 0.41 12.36
N ASP A 174 2.55 1.69 12.11
CA ASP A 174 1.62 2.47 12.95
C ASP A 174 0.20 1.88 12.92
N GLY A 175 -0.29 1.52 11.72
CA GLY A 175 -1.59 0.89 11.54
C GLY A 175 -1.69 -0.49 12.20
N THR A 176 -0.60 -1.27 12.17
CA THR A 176 -0.53 -2.54 12.88
C THR A 176 -0.59 -2.34 14.39
N ALA A 177 0.16 -1.39 14.94
CA ALA A 177 0.11 -1.07 16.37
C ALA A 177 -1.29 -0.62 16.79
N LEU A 178 -1.93 0.23 15.98
CA LEU A 178 -3.30 0.68 16.19
C LEU A 178 -4.31 -0.49 16.15
N LEU A 179 -4.17 -1.40 15.18
CA LEU A 179 -4.99 -2.60 15.08
C LEU A 179 -4.86 -3.46 16.34
N ILE A 180 -3.63 -3.82 16.73
CA ILE A 180 -3.37 -4.68 17.90
C ILE A 180 -3.98 -4.09 19.18
N LYS A 181 -3.86 -2.77 19.35
CA LYS A 181 -4.44 -2.06 20.51
C LYS A 181 -5.95 -2.18 20.55
N ASN A 182 -6.64 -2.05 19.41
CA ASN A 182 -8.10 -2.01 19.36
C ASN A 182 -8.76 -3.40 19.11
N LEU A 183 -8.00 -4.37 18.61
CA LEU A 183 -8.55 -5.66 18.17
C LEU A 183 -9.32 -6.42 19.26
N PRO A 184 -8.85 -6.48 20.53
CA PRO A 184 -9.63 -7.11 21.60
C PRO A 184 -11.01 -6.47 21.78
N ASP A 185 -11.06 -5.14 21.78
CA ASP A 185 -12.30 -4.38 21.99
C ASP A 185 -13.25 -4.50 20.78
N ILE A 186 -12.70 -4.55 19.58
CA ILE A 186 -13.44 -4.80 18.34
C ILE A 186 -14.08 -6.20 18.38
N ILE A 187 -13.30 -7.23 18.72
CA ILE A 187 -13.79 -8.62 18.80
C ILE A 187 -14.88 -8.78 19.89
N ASN A 188 -14.73 -8.06 21.00
CA ASN A 188 -15.70 -8.08 22.10
C ASN A 188 -16.89 -7.14 21.87
N ASN A 189 -16.95 -6.42 20.74
CA ASN A 189 -17.97 -5.42 20.42
C ASN A 189 -18.08 -4.29 21.46
N THR A 190 -16.98 -3.92 22.10
CA THR A 190 -16.92 -2.79 23.05
C THR A 190 -16.61 -1.46 22.39
N ILE A 191 -16.05 -1.48 21.17
CA ILE A 191 -15.90 -0.32 20.29
C ILE A 191 -16.96 -0.39 19.18
N ILE A 192 -17.73 0.70 19.03
CA ILE A 192 -18.69 0.86 17.95
C ILE A 192 -18.02 1.69 16.82
N PRO A 193 -17.92 1.18 15.59
CA PRO A 193 -17.30 1.93 14.51
C PRO A 193 -18.23 3.06 14.04
N THR A 194 -17.61 4.19 13.65
CA THR A 194 -18.33 5.37 13.16
C THR A 194 -18.54 5.31 11.65
N PRO A 195 -19.76 5.48 11.13
CA PRO A 195 -20.00 5.59 9.71
C PRO A 195 -19.21 6.74 9.07
N GLN A 196 -18.71 6.53 7.87
CA GLN A 196 -18.02 7.57 7.11
C GLN A 196 -19.02 8.58 6.51
N ASN A 197 -18.61 9.85 6.39
CA ASN A 197 -19.38 10.86 5.66
C ASN A 197 -19.01 10.81 4.18
N ASP A 198 -19.90 10.27 3.34
CA ASP A 198 -19.68 10.13 1.90
C ASP A 198 -19.48 11.46 1.15
N ASN A 199 -19.98 12.59 1.70
CA ASN A 199 -19.77 13.91 1.10
C ASN A 199 -18.29 14.37 1.15
N ASN A 200 -17.50 13.81 2.06
CA ASN A 200 -16.07 14.10 2.22
C ASN A 200 -15.19 13.03 1.56
N ALA A 201 -15.81 12.04 0.90
CA ALA A 201 -15.04 10.94 0.31
C ALA A 201 -14.28 11.39 -0.94
N THR A 202 -13.00 11.00 -0.99
CA THR A 202 -12.19 11.08 -2.19
C THR A 202 -11.70 9.68 -2.57
N TYR A 203 -11.37 9.49 -3.84
CA TYR A 203 -11.00 8.19 -4.38
C TYR A 203 -9.64 8.24 -5.05
N CYS A 204 -8.83 7.20 -4.83
CA CYS A 204 -7.62 6.97 -5.57
C CYS A 204 -7.79 5.79 -6.54
N GLN A 205 -7.09 5.85 -7.69
CA GLN A 205 -7.18 4.86 -8.74
C GLN A 205 -6.02 3.86 -8.66
N LEU A 206 -6.20 2.68 -9.25
CA LEU A 206 -5.10 1.75 -9.44
C LEU A 206 -4.06 2.37 -10.37
N LEU A 207 -2.81 2.42 -9.90
CA LEU A 207 -1.71 2.92 -10.72
C LEU A 207 -1.40 1.97 -11.87
N THR A 208 -1.22 2.54 -13.05
CA THR A 208 -0.86 1.84 -14.27
C THR A 208 0.46 2.40 -14.84
N LYS A 209 0.97 1.82 -15.92
CA LYS A 209 2.20 2.32 -16.56
C LYS A 209 2.01 3.71 -17.16
N GLU A 210 0.80 4.06 -17.55
CA GLU A 210 0.45 5.37 -18.09
C GLU A 210 0.64 6.49 -17.07
N ASN A 211 0.49 6.19 -15.78
CA ASN A 211 0.77 7.14 -14.69
C ASN A 211 2.26 7.44 -14.49
N SER A 212 3.16 6.85 -15.29
CA SER A 212 4.61 7.07 -15.13
C SER A 212 5.09 8.40 -15.71
N TRP A 213 4.34 9.02 -16.60
CA TRP A 213 4.84 10.16 -17.36
C TRP A 213 4.74 11.48 -16.60
N ILE A 214 5.86 12.20 -16.57
CA ILE A 214 5.96 13.58 -16.09
C ILE A 214 5.85 14.51 -17.30
N ASP A 215 4.97 15.50 -17.21
CA ASP A 215 4.74 16.51 -18.24
C ASP A 215 5.20 17.89 -17.74
N PRO A 216 6.36 18.39 -18.22
CA PRO A 216 6.89 19.68 -17.78
C PRO A 216 6.02 20.89 -18.12
N GLU A 217 5.16 20.77 -19.14
CA GLU A 217 4.29 21.87 -19.56
C GLU A 217 3.05 22.01 -18.66
N ARG A 218 2.65 20.92 -17.99
CA ARG A 218 1.43 20.85 -17.18
C ARG A 218 1.67 20.80 -15.69
N MET A 219 2.84 20.33 -15.27
CA MET A 219 3.20 20.19 -13.86
C MET A 219 4.12 21.31 -13.42
N THR A 220 4.12 21.62 -12.13
CA THR A 220 5.19 22.37 -11.47
C THR A 220 6.38 21.48 -11.15
N ALA A 221 7.55 22.02 -10.92
CA ALA A 221 8.73 21.23 -10.52
C ALA A 221 8.47 20.47 -9.21
N ALA A 222 7.76 21.09 -8.26
CA ALA A 222 7.41 20.46 -7.00
C ALA A 222 6.41 19.30 -7.14
N GLU A 223 5.44 19.39 -8.05
CA GLU A 223 4.54 18.27 -8.37
C GLU A 223 5.30 17.13 -9.06
N ALA A 224 6.25 17.45 -9.93
CA ALA A 224 7.09 16.45 -10.58
C ALA A 224 8.01 15.72 -9.58
N ASP A 225 8.60 16.42 -8.62
CA ASP A 225 9.37 15.79 -7.55
C ASP A 225 8.49 14.90 -6.65
N ALA A 226 7.31 15.37 -6.28
CA ALA A 226 6.33 14.56 -5.55
C ALA A 226 5.92 13.30 -6.34
N HIS A 227 5.73 13.44 -7.65
CA HIS A 227 5.45 12.33 -8.55
C HIS A 227 6.60 11.30 -8.56
N VAL A 228 7.86 11.75 -8.57
CA VAL A 228 9.02 10.84 -8.46
C VAL A 228 8.98 10.06 -7.16
N ARG A 229 8.80 10.74 -6.02
CA ARG A 229 8.74 10.13 -4.68
C ARG A 229 7.57 9.17 -4.51
N ALA A 230 6.38 9.51 -5.05
CA ALA A 230 5.16 8.71 -5.01
C ALA A 230 5.25 7.42 -5.83
N HIS A 231 5.99 7.44 -6.95
CA HIS A 231 5.98 6.34 -7.91
C HIS A 231 7.22 5.44 -7.86
N LEU A 232 8.07 5.57 -6.85
CA LEU A 232 9.20 4.66 -6.65
C LEU A 232 8.77 3.19 -6.67
N GLY A 233 9.53 2.37 -7.39
CA GLY A 233 9.24 0.96 -7.60
C GLY A 233 8.26 0.73 -8.75
N PHE A 234 7.02 1.16 -8.65
CA PHE A 234 5.98 1.09 -9.68
C PHE A 234 5.00 2.28 -9.55
N PRO A 235 4.57 2.94 -10.66
CA PRO A 235 4.98 2.65 -12.06
C PRO A 235 6.35 3.20 -12.43
N ARG A 236 7.04 3.91 -11.52
CA ARG A 236 8.22 4.75 -11.71
C ARG A 236 7.87 6.04 -12.46
N SER A 237 8.74 7.03 -12.37
CA SER A 237 8.53 8.32 -13.05
C SER A 237 9.42 8.42 -14.27
N ARG A 238 8.86 8.86 -15.37
CA ARG A 238 9.53 8.98 -16.68
C ARG A 238 9.35 10.37 -17.25
N ILE A 239 10.40 10.83 -17.91
CA ILE A 239 10.39 12.07 -18.67
C ILE A 239 11.15 11.85 -19.98
N ASN A 240 10.73 12.50 -21.07
CA ASN A 240 11.48 12.48 -22.32
C ASN A 240 12.44 13.67 -22.39
N ILE A 241 13.72 13.40 -22.51
CA ILE A 241 14.78 14.42 -22.63
C ILE A 241 15.57 14.16 -23.90
N GLY A 242 15.50 15.10 -24.84
CA GLY A 242 16.23 14.98 -26.12
C GLY A 242 15.88 13.71 -26.90
N GLY A 243 14.63 13.26 -26.86
CA GLY A 243 14.15 12.05 -27.53
C GLY A 243 14.46 10.74 -26.79
N ARG A 244 14.97 10.80 -25.56
CA ARG A 244 15.26 9.63 -24.72
C ARG A 244 14.34 9.60 -23.50
N ASP A 245 13.76 8.44 -23.20
CA ASP A 245 12.95 8.23 -22.01
C ASP A 245 13.85 7.94 -20.80
N ILE A 246 13.87 8.86 -19.87
CA ILE A 246 14.65 8.78 -18.63
C ILE A 246 13.72 8.35 -17.49
N ILE A 247 14.12 7.32 -16.73
CA ILE A 247 13.41 6.91 -15.50
C ILE A 247 14.12 7.56 -14.32
N ILE A 248 13.42 8.46 -13.63
CA ILE A 248 13.95 9.19 -12.48
C ILE A 248 13.68 8.40 -11.21
N THR A 249 14.67 8.30 -10.32
CA THR A 249 14.54 7.64 -9.00
C THR A 249 14.78 8.59 -7.84
N LYS A 250 15.45 9.73 -8.10
CA LYS A 250 15.65 10.78 -7.09
C LYS A 250 15.77 12.13 -7.79
N SER A 251 15.11 13.13 -7.22
CA SER A 251 15.09 14.50 -7.71
C SER A 251 14.93 15.49 -6.58
N HIS A 252 15.10 16.76 -6.90
CA HIS A 252 14.68 17.90 -6.07
C HIS A 252 14.40 19.12 -6.97
N CYS A 253 13.80 20.15 -6.39
CA CYS A 253 13.51 21.40 -7.11
C CYS A 253 14.59 22.44 -6.86
N ASP A 254 14.91 23.22 -7.91
CA ASP A 254 15.80 24.37 -7.81
C ASP A 254 15.34 25.46 -8.81
N ASP A 255 15.77 26.70 -8.64
CA ASP A 255 15.53 27.81 -9.57
C ASP A 255 16.55 27.86 -10.71
N ILE A 256 17.68 27.14 -10.59
CA ILE A 256 18.78 27.09 -11.55
C ILE A 256 19.11 25.66 -11.94
N PRO A 257 19.22 25.35 -13.25
CA PRO A 257 19.63 24.01 -13.69
C PRO A 257 21.10 23.75 -13.36
N LYS A 258 21.43 22.52 -12.97
CA LYS A 258 22.78 22.07 -12.62
C LYS A 258 23.39 21.17 -13.68
N SER A 259 22.56 20.63 -14.56
CA SER A 259 22.98 19.70 -15.61
C SER A 259 22.09 19.80 -16.85
N PRO A 260 22.55 19.28 -18.01
CA PRO A 260 21.73 19.21 -19.22
C PRO A 260 20.49 18.28 -19.11
N LEU A 261 20.40 17.47 -18.06
CA LEU A 261 19.25 16.60 -17.79
C LEU A 261 18.12 17.33 -17.08
N ASP A 262 18.42 18.46 -16.44
CA ASP A 262 17.45 19.18 -15.63
C ASP A 262 16.41 19.85 -16.52
N GLN A 263 15.16 19.72 -16.16
CA GLN A 263 14.06 20.19 -16.98
C GLN A 263 13.34 21.36 -16.31
N LYS A 264 13.05 22.39 -17.10
CA LYS A 264 12.23 23.53 -16.68
C LYS A 264 10.75 23.16 -16.74
N PHE A 265 10.02 23.52 -15.69
CA PHE A 265 8.61 23.23 -15.53
C PHE A 265 7.72 24.48 -15.70
N SER A 266 6.39 24.29 -15.67
CA SER A 266 5.40 25.33 -15.95
C SER A 266 5.46 26.52 -14.98
N ASP A 267 5.95 26.31 -13.76
CA ASP A 267 6.16 27.35 -12.72
C ASP A 267 7.50 28.12 -12.88
N GLY A 268 8.31 27.79 -13.88
CA GLY A 268 9.60 28.40 -14.16
C GLY A 268 10.77 27.79 -13.38
N ASN A 269 10.52 26.94 -12.40
CA ASN A 269 11.53 26.19 -11.65
C ASN A 269 12.00 24.94 -12.42
N TYR A 270 13.08 24.33 -11.93
CA TYR A 270 13.66 23.14 -12.52
C TYR A 270 13.49 21.92 -11.62
N LEU A 271 13.20 20.78 -12.24
CA LEU A 271 13.40 19.48 -11.62
C LEU A 271 14.85 19.07 -11.85
N ILE A 272 15.62 19.02 -10.78
CA ILE A 272 17.00 18.54 -10.79
C ILE A 272 17.00 17.04 -10.66
N ILE A 273 17.63 16.33 -11.59
CA ILE A 273 17.70 14.89 -11.61
C ILE A 273 18.96 14.43 -10.87
N ASP A 274 18.78 13.94 -9.65
CA ASP A 274 19.90 13.44 -8.82
C ASP A 274 20.28 12.01 -9.22
N GLU A 275 19.27 11.13 -9.41
CA GLU A 275 19.45 9.73 -9.71
C GLU A 275 18.44 9.23 -10.75
N LEU A 276 18.91 8.34 -11.62
CA LEU A 276 18.10 7.77 -12.70
C LEU A 276 18.45 6.30 -12.95
N ILE A 277 17.61 5.61 -13.71
CA ILE A 277 17.89 4.26 -14.21
C ILE A 277 18.37 4.38 -15.65
N ALA A 278 19.62 4.01 -15.89
CA ALA A 278 20.22 3.97 -17.20
C ALA A 278 19.60 2.85 -18.09
N PRO A 279 19.80 2.89 -19.43
CA PRO A 279 19.35 1.84 -20.34
C PRO A 279 19.86 0.44 -19.97
N SER A 280 21.02 0.34 -19.31
CA SER A 280 21.55 -0.91 -18.75
C SER A 280 20.69 -1.50 -17.61
N GLY A 281 19.72 -0.73 -17.08
CA GLY A 281 18.90 -1.09 -15.93
C GLY A 281 19.58 -0.84 -14.58
N LYS A 282 20.74 -0.18 -14.54
CA LYS A 282 21.42 0.22 -13.31
C LYS A 282 20.98 1.62 -12.89
N THR A 283 20.75 1.78 -11.60
CA THR A 283 20.59 3.11 -10.98
C THR A 283 21.95 3.78 -10.87
N MET A 284 22.05 5.05 -11.25
CA MET A 284 23.24 5.87 -11.16
C MET A 284 22.88 7.34 -11.00
N ASN A 285 23.85 8.15 -10.53
CA ASN A 285 23.67 9.59 -10.47
C ASN A 285 23.72 10.23 -11.88
N ALA A 286 23.21 11.47 -11.97
CA ALA A 286 23.13 12.20 -13.24
C ALA A 286 24.51 12.46 -13.87
N GLU A 287 25.54 12.74 -13.06
CA GLU A 287 26.91 12.99 -13.58
C GLU A 287 27.50 11.76 -14.27
N ASP A 288 27.39 10.59 -13.64
CA ASP A 288 27.90 9.34 -14.20
C ASP A 288 27.15 8.95 -15.47
N TYR A 289 25.83 9.23 -15.51
CA TYR A 289 25.04 9.04 -16.71
C TYR A 289 25.56 9.91 -17.87
N LEU A 290 25.80 11.20 -17.62
CA LEU A 290 26.30 12.14 -18.64
C LEU A 290 27.72 11.80 -19.14
N ARG A 291 28.56 11.18 -18.31
CA ARG A 291 29.90 10.69 -18.71
C ARG A 291 29.80 9.45 -19.61
N GLY A 292 28.85 8.57 -19.38
CA GLY A 292 28.77 7.26 -20.02
C GLY A 292 27.81 7.15 -21.21
N TYR A 293 26.81 8.02 -21.30
CA TYR A 293 25.72 7.96 -22.28
C TYR A 293 25.57 9.27 -23.06
N LYS A 294 26.66 9.63 -23.76
CA LYS A 294 26.70 10.83 -24.65
C LYS A 294 25.81 10.67 -25.87
#